data_2130705469f24c397202b4ebafcf1aa9
#
_entry.id   2130705469f24c397202b4ebafcf1aa9
#
_cell.length_a   1.000
_cell.length_b   1.000
_cell.length_c   1.000
_cell.angle_alpha   90.00
_cell.angle_beta   90.00
_cell.angle_gamma   90.00
#
_symmetry.space_group_name_H-M   'P 1'
#
loop_
_entity.id
_entity.type
_entity.pdbx_description
1 polymer ?
#
loop_
_entity_poly.entity_id
_entity_poly.type
_entity_poly.pdbx_seq_one_letter_code
_entity_poly.pdbx_strand_id
1 'polypeptide(L)'
;MHVLVAALILIAATSATAAPLPSEGCRATAIEHGRRLERTLNIDGVERQFILDVPDAVRAQTPAPLLLDFHGFGHSGAGVWAVSGFKSLAETAGFITVYPTGLPVTLTLRGQPMTAAGWQMDGLDGNRDIAFVRALLDDLERRYCIDRRRIYSTGFSNGAFFSQVLACAMPERIAAVAPVSGGELRFACAPARPVPILIQHGSEDDLLPPATARAARDAWRKIDGCSGEPTRRDGPTCERWQCRDHTAVVYCEEAYPHRWPPQATQRVWTFVSGYELP
;
A
#
# COMPACT_ATOMS: atom_id res chain seq x y z
N MET A 1 62.38 -10.08 6.57
CA MET A 1 61.11 -9.31 6.81
C MET A 1 60.03 -9.89 5.91
N HIS A 2 59.16 -10.74 6.45
CA HIS A 2 58.06 -11.35 5.72
C HIS A 2 56.80 -10.54 6.05
N VAL A 3 56.24 -9.87 5.06
CA VAL A 3 54.97 -9.14 5.21
C VAL A 3 53.82 -10.12 4.92
N LEU A 4 53.06 -10.46 5.95
CA LEU A 4 51.84 -11.23 5.85
C LEU A 4 50.70 -10.25 5.35
N VAL A 5 50.24 -10.44 4.13
CA VAL A 5 49.04 -9.75 3.62
C VAL A 5 47.83 -10.56 4.06
N ALA A 6 47.10 -10.03 5.04
CA ALA A 6 45.81 -10.61 5.44
C ALA A 6 44.74 -10.20 4.43
N ALA A 7 44.20 -11.15 3.68
CA ALA A 7 43.07 -10.95 2.80
C ALA A 7 41.79 -10.88 3.64
N LEU A 8 41.13 -9.71 3.71
CA LEU A 8 39.81 -9.56 4.26
C LEU A 8 38.78 -10.15 3.26
N ILE A 9 38.20 -11.28 3.59
CA ILE A 9 37.06 -11.83 2.86
C ILE A 9 35.81 -11.08 3.32
N LEU A 10 35.31 -10.15 2.49
CA LEU A 10 33.98 -9.58 2.67
C LEU A 10 32.93 -10.65 2.35
N ILE A 11 32.32 -11.23 3.38
CA ILE A 11 31.12 -12.07 3.21
C ILE A 11 29.95 -11.13 2.97
N ALA A 12 29.54 -11.00 1.73
CA ALA A 12 28.27 -10.34 1.37
C ALA A 12 27.13 -11.22 1.92
N ALA A 13 26.46 -10.74 2.97
CA ALA A 13 25.23 -11.37 3.45
C ALA A 13 24.14 -11.16 2.39
N THR A 14 23.88 -12.16 1.59
CA THR A 14 22.68 -12.22 0.73
C THR A 14 21.50 -12.43 1.66
N SER A 15 20.66 -11.40 1.83
CA SER A 15 19.35 -11.55 2.47
C SER A 15 18.56 -12.56 1.62
N ALA A 16 18.44 -13.78 2.10
CA ALA A 16 17.56 -14.76 1.48
C ALA A 16 16.11 -14.25 1.66
N THR A 17 15.42 -13.98 0.57
CA THR A 17 13.97 -13.74 0.59
C THR A 17 13.29 -15.01 1.11
N ALA A 18 12.32 -14.86 2.02
CA ALA A 18 11.57 -16.00 2.51
C ALA A 18 10.81 -16.68 1.37
N ALA A 19 10.56 -17.98 1.48
CA ALA A 19 9.76 -18.69 0.49
C ALA A 19 8.34 -18.10 0.43
N PRO A 20 7.74 -17.95 -0.78
CA PRO A 20 6.37 -17.50 -0.93
C PRO A 20 5.40 -18.30 -0.05
N LEU A 21 4.36 -17.64 0.48
CA LEU A 21 3.26 -18.29 1.19
C LEU A 21 2.05 -18.37 0.25
N PRO A 22 1.88 -19.49 -0.49
CA PRO A 22 0.84 -19.60 -1.52
C PRO A 22 -0.56 -19.62 -0.91
N SER A 23 -1.49 -18.90 -1.55
CA SER A 23 -2.91 -18.94 -1.23
C SER A 23 -3.57 -20.22 -1.74
N GLU A 24 -4.83 -20.46 -1.36
CA GLU A 24 -5.62 -21.61 -1.80
C GLU A 24 -5.78 -21.65 -3.33
N GLY A 25 -5.95 -20.49 -3.98
CA GLY A 25 -6.06 -20.36 -5.44
C GLY A 25 -4.86 -20.91 -6.22
N CYS A 26 -3.71 -21.15 -5.57
CA CYS A 26 -2.54 -21.78 -6.20
C CYS A 26 -2.78 -23.27 -6.58
N ARG A 27 -3.87 -23.88 -6.10
CA ARG A 27 -4.26 -25.24 -6.50
C ARG A 27 -4.93 -25.28 -7.88
N ALA A 28 -5.42 -24.15 -8.38
CA ALA A 28 -6.03 -24.06 -9.70
C ALA A 28 -5.00 -24.25 -10.80
N THR A 29 -5.36 -24.96 -11.86
CA THR A 29 -4.50 -25.19 -13.03
C THR A 29 -4.63 -24.09 -14.09
N ALA A 30 -5.69 -23.28 -13.99
CA ALA A 30 -5.94 -22.13 -14.86
C ALA A 30 -6.50 -20.98 -14.03
N ILE A 31 -6.25 -19.75 -14.47
CA ILE A 31 -6.79 -18.52 -13.87
C ILE A 31 -7.39 -17.64 -14.96
N GLU A 32 -8.35 -16.81 -14.59
CA GLU A 32 -8.88 -15.77 -15.46
C GLU A 32 -7.87 -14.62 -15.55
N HIS A 33 -7.46 -14.26 -16.76
CA HIS A 33 -6.69 -13.06 -17.04
C HIS A 33 -7.60 -11.97 -17.57
N GLY A 34 -7.22 -10.73 -17.37
CA GLY A 34 -7.92 -9.60 -17.96
C GLY A 34 -7.61 -8.28 -17.27
N ARG A 35 -7.89 -7.22 -18.01
CA ARG A 35 -7.86 -5.85 -17.51
C ARG A 35 -9.28 -5.36 -17.24
N ARG A 36 -9.43 -4.59 -16.17
CA ARG A 36 -10.71 -3.99 -15.80
C ARG A 36 -11.83 -5.02 -15.64
N LEU A 37 -11.53 -6.14 -15.00
CA LEU A 37 -12.55 -7.12 -14.64
C LEU A 37 -13.42 -6.55 -13.51
N GLU A 38 -14.61 -6.09 -13.86
CA GLU A 38 -15.57 -5.53 -12.89
C GLU A 38 -16.20 -6.66 -12.09
N ARG A 39 -16.17 -6.53 -10.77
CA ARG A 39 -16.60 -7.56 -9.81
C ARG A 39 -17.40 -6.95 -8.68
N THR A 40 -18.22 -7.77 -8.06
CA THR A 40 -18.94 -7.44 -6.84
C THR A 40 -18.74 -8.51 -5.78
N LEU A 41 -18.82 -8.10 -4.53
CA LEU A 41 -18.82 -8.98 -3.36
C LEU A 41 -19.90 -8.51 -2.40
N ASN A 42 -20.77 -9.43 -1.97
CA ASN A 42 -21.78 -9.13 -0.97
C ASN A 42 -21.19 -9.33 0.42
N ILE A 43 -21.24 -8.28 1.25
CA ILE A 43 -20.80 -8.29 2.64
C ILE A 43 -22.00 -7.90 3.51
N ASP A 44 -22.53 -8.85 4.26
CA ASP A 44 -23.66 -8.65 5.18
C ASP A 44 -24.86 -7.96 4.51
N GLY A 45 -25.17 -8.35 3.26
CA GLY A 45 -26.28 -7.78 2.47
C GLY A 45 -25.93 -6.50 1.71
N VAL A 46 -24.71 -5.97 1.83
CA VAL A 46 -24.25 -4.79 1.11
C VAL A 46 -23.34 -5.20 -0.04
N GLU A 47 -23.73 -4.81 -1.27
CA GLU A 47 -22.90 -5.02 -2.45
C GLU A 47 -21.69 -4.05 -2.45
N ARG A 48 -20.50 -4.61 -2.62
CA ARG A 48 -19.24 -3.87 -2.72
C ARG A 48 -18.62 -4.14 -4.10
N GLN A 49 -18.30 -3.08 -4.80
CA GLN A 49 -17.74 -3.14 -6.15
C GLN A 49 -16.23 -2.99 -6.14
N PHE A 50 -15.56 -3.68 -7.05
CA PHE A 50 -14.12 -3.52 -7.30
C PHE A 50 -13.76 -3.85 -8.75
N ILE A 51 -12.65 -3.31 -9.21
CA ILE A 51 -12.02 -3.67 -10.47
C ILE A 51 -10.78 -4.50 -10.16
N LEU A 52 -10.54 -5.51 -10.97
CA LEU A 52 -9.40 -6.39 -10.87
C LEU A 52 -8.62 -6.40 -12.19
N ASP A 53 -7.31 -6.22 -12.12
CA ASP A 53 -6.39 -6.48 -13.21
C ASP A 53 -5.56 -7.72 -12.88
N VAL A 54 -5.64 -8.72 -13.73
CA VAL A 54 -4.84 -9.96 -13.68
C VAL A 54 -4.02 -10.05 -14.96
N PRO A 55 -2.78 -9.53 -14.96
CA PRO A 55 -1.94 -9.50 -16.16
C PRO A 55 -1.56 -10.90 -16.66
N ASP A 56 -1.25 -11.00 -17.96
CA ASP A 56 -0.77 -12.24 -18.56
C ASP A 56 0.57 -12.74 -17.97
N ALA A 57 1.32 -11.86 -17.32
CA ALA A 57 2.56 -12.21 -16.61
C ALA A 57 2.30 -13.05 -15.34
N VAL A 58 1.11 -12.94 -14.72
CA VAL A 58 0.71 -13.77 -13.59
C VAL A 58 0.37 -15.18 -14.10
N ARG A 59 0.77 -16.21 -13.35
CA ARG A 59 0.57 -17.60 -13.75
C ARG A 59 -0.23 -18.35 -12.67
N ALA A 60 -1.09 -19.28 -13.12
CA ALA A 60 -1.63 -20.28 -12.21
C ALA A 60 -0.48 -21.02 -11.50
N GLN A 61 -0.67 -21.39 -10.25
CA GLN A 61 0.30 -22.15 -9.43
C GLN A 61 1.63 -21.40 -9.11
N THR A 62 1.80 -20.15 -9.58
CA THR A 62 2.95 -19.31 -9.23
C THR A 62 2.48 -18.16 -8.37
N PRO A 63 2.82 -18.13 -7.07
CA PRO A 63 2.34 -17.10 -6.15
C PRO A 63 2.76 -15.70 -6.58
N ALA A 64 1.78 -14.84 -6.90
CA ALA A 64 1.97 -13.47 -7.35
C ALA A 64 1.70 -12.45 -6.22
N PRO A 65 2.40 -11.32 -6.17
CA PRO A 65 2.05 -10.21 -5.29
C PRO A 65 0.67 -9.63 -5.63
N LEU A 66 0.04 -8.98 -4.63
CA LEU A 66 -1.22 -8.26 -4.79
C LEU A 66 -1.10 -6.84 -4.26
N LEU A 67 -1.60 -5.86 -5.03
CA LEU A 67 -1.66 -4.45 -4.65
C LEU A 67 -3.11 -3.98 -4.58
N LEU A 68 -3.53 -3.45 -3.43
CA LEU A 68 -4.79 -2.73 -3.24
C LEU A 68 -4.55 -1.23 -3.50
N ASP A 69 -5.30 -0.63 -4.41
CA ASP A 69 -5.19 0.80 -4.77
C ASP A 69 -6.53 1.52 -4.51
N PHE A 70 -6.55 2.37 -3.48
CA PHE A 70 -7.75 3.02 -2.96
C PHE A 70 -7.93 4.43 -3.50
N HIS A 71 -9.10 4.72 -4.09
CA HIS A 71 -9.45 6.04 -4.64
C HIS A 71 -9.63 7.12 -3.56
N GLY A 72 -9.53 8.39 -3.96
CA GLY A 72 -9.85 9.54 -3.13
C GLY A 72 -11.36 9.76 -2.95
N PHE A 73 -11.73 10.65 -2.02
CA PHE A 73 -13.12 11.02 -1.76
C PHE A 73 -13.83 11.54 -3.03
N GLY A 74 -15.05 11.07 -3.27
CA GLY A 74 -15.85 11.41 -4.45
C GLY A 74 -15.47 10.69 -5.75
N HIS A 75 -14.48 9.77 -5.68
CA HIS A 75 -14.04 8.96 -6.82
C HIS A 75 -14.56 7.51 -6.72
N SER A 76 -14.00 6.62 -7.55
CA SER A 76 -14.34 5.20 -7.61
C SER A 76 -13.12 4.35 -7.98
N GLY A 77 -13.24 3.03 -7.88
CA GLY A 77 -12.23 2.10 -8.38
C GLY A 77 -11.90 2.33 -9.86
N ALA A 78 -12.90 2.62 -10.69
CA ALA A 78 -12.69 2.96 -12.11
C ALA A 78 -11.89 4.27 -12.31
N GLY A 79 -12.13 5.25 -11.44
CA GLY A 79 -11.39 6.52 -11.47
C GLY A 79 -9.92 6.35 -11.15
N VAL A 80 -9.57 5.65 -10.06
CA VAL A 80 -8.18 5.41 -9.71
C VAL A 80 -7.49 4.45 -10.69
N TRP A 81 -8.19 3.43 -11.20
CA TRP A 81 -7.70 2.56 -12.27
C TRP A 81 -7.24 3.35 -13.50
N ALA A 82 -7.98 4.42 -13.86
CA ALA A 82 -7.66 5.22 -15.03
C ALA A 82 -6.36 6.05 -14.86
N VAL A 83 -6.05 6.49 -13.63
CA VAL A 83 -5.02 7.52 -13.40
C VAL A 83 -3.76 7.03 -12.67
N SER A 84 -3.86 5.97 -11.83
CA SER A 84 -2.73 5.55 -11.00
C SER A 84 -1.58 4.87 -11.74
N GLY A 85 -1.83 4.36 -12.97
CA GLY A 85 -0.80 3.78 -13.83
C GLY A 85 -0.39 2.34 -13.49
N PHE A 86 -0.89 1.74 -12.41
CA PHE A 86 -0.53 0.37 -12.02
C PHE A 86 -0.93 -0.68 -13.04
N LYS A 87 -2.01 -0.47 -13.79
CA LYS A 87 -2.44 -1.37 -14.88
C LYS A 87 -1.34 -1.66 -15.90
N SER A 88 -0.48 -0.68 -16.19
CA SER A 88 0.63 -0.85 -17.12
C SER A 88 1.88 -1.43 -16.45
N LEU A 89 2.13 -1.04 -15.20
CA LEU A 89 3.26 -1.54 -14.42
C LEU A 89 3.08 -3.02 -14.07
N ALA A 90 1.86 -3.44 -13.74
CA ALA A 90 1.53 -4.82 -13.38
C ALA A 90 1.82 -5.82 -14.50
N GLU A 91 1.64 -5.42 -15.78
CA GLU A 91 1.96 -6.25 -16.94
C GLU A 91 3.44 -6.65 -17.02
N THR A 92 4.32 -5.75 -16.61
CA THR A 92 5.77 -5.99 -16.67
C THR A 92 6.33 -6.54 -15.37
N ALA A 93 5.73 -6.17 -14.24
CA ALA A 93 6.21 -6.55 -12.91
C ALA A 93 5.53 -7.81 -12.34
N GLY A 94 4.46 -8.32 -12.97
CA GLY A 94 3.83 -9.59 -12.64
C GLY A 94 3.09 -9.60 -11.30
N PHE A 95 2.26 -8.59 -11.02
CA PHE A 95 1.42 -8.55 -9.83
C PHE A 95 -0.05 -8.30 -10.16
N ILE A 96 -0.95 -8.75 -9.29
CA ILE A 96 -2.38 -8.50 -9.39
C ILE A 96 -2.69 -7.14 -8.76
N THR A 97 -3.53 -6.31 -9.41
CA THR A 97 -3.99 -5.04 -8.83
C THR A 97 -5.50 -5.04 -8.63
N VAL A 98 -5.92 -4.55 -7.48
CA VAL A 98 -7.34 -4.43 -7.11
C VAL A 98 -7.66 -2.97 -6.82
N TYR A 99 -8.75 -2.48 -7.42
CA TYR A 99 -9.23 -1.11 -7.30
C TYR A 99 -10.65 -1.13 -6.72
N PRO A 100 -10.78 -1.17 -5.39
CA PRO A 100 -12.09 -1.21 -4.75
C PRO A 100 -12.82 0.13 -4.87
N THR A 101 -14.17 0.11 -4.79
CA THR A 101 -15.01 1.31 -4.70
C THR A 101 -15.57 1.43 -3.28
N GLY A 102 -15.34 2.58 -2.65
CA GLY A 102 -15.83 2.93 -1.33
C GLY A 102 -17.32 3.23 -1.34
N LEU A 103 -17.97 3.00 -0.19
CA LEU A 103 -19.35 3.44 0.04
C LEU A 103 -19.40 4.93 0.42
N PRO A 104 -20.58 5.58 0.36
CA PRO A 104 -20.71 6.96 0.81
C PRO A 104 -20.23 7.15 2.27
N VAL A 105 -19.37 8.14 2.46
CA VAL A 105 -18.93 8.67 3.75
C VAL A 105 -19.14 10.17 3.78
N THR A 106 -19.31 10.75 4.97
CA THR A 106 -19.44 12.21 5.13
C THR A 106 -18.13 12.76 5.66
N LEU A 107 -17.51 13.68 4.92
CA LEU A 107 -16.31 14.41 5.33
C LEU A 107 -16.60 15.90 5.40
N THR A 108 -15.93 16.60 6.32
CA THR A 108 -15.94 18.07 6.35
C THR A 108 -14.83 18.61 5.47
N LEU A 109 -15.18 19.20 4.32
CA LEU A 109 -14.25 19.83 3.41
C LEU A 109 -14.49 21.34 3.38
N ARG A 110 -13.46 22.13 3.65
CA ARG A 110 -13.54 23.60 3.73
C ARG A 110 -14.68 24.09 4.64
N GLY A 111 -14.88 23.39 5.78
CA GLY A 111 -15.91 23.71 6.77
C GLY A 111 -17.35 23.28 6.41
N GLN A 112 -17.54 22.57 5.28
CA GLN A 112 -18.86 22.09 4.86
C GLN A 112 -18.90 20.55 4.88
N PRO A 113 -19.98 19.93 5.41
CA PRO A 113 -20.17 18.49 5.31
C PRO A 113 -20.51 18.10 3.86
N MET A 114 -19.79 17.13 3.34
CA MET A 114 -20.01 16.55 2.01
C MET A 114 -20.10 15.03 2.11
N THR A 115 -21.08 14.44 1.44
CA THR A 115 -21.26 12.98 1.39
C THR A 115 -20.98 12.48 -0.02
N ALA A 116 -20.02 11.58 -0.15
CA ALA A 116 -19.66 10.94 -1.43
C ALA A 116 -18.96 9.60 -1.18
N ALA A 117 -18.73 8.83 -2.25
CA ALA A 117 -17.96 7.59 -2.18
C ALA A 117 -16.58 7.84 -1.53
N GLY A 118 -16.19 6.98 -0.60
CA GLY A 118 -14.95 7.11 0.15
C GLY A 118 -14.77 6.02 1.18
N TRP A 119 -13.82 6.20 2.07
CA TRP A 119 -13.36 5.21 3.05
C TRP A 119 -13.49 5.77 4.46
N GLN A 120 -13.89 4.91 5.41
CA GLN A 120 -13.91 5.26 6.83
C GLN A 120 -12.48 5.40 7.38
N MET A 121 -12.18 6.54 8.01
CA MET A 121 -10.84 6.87 8.50
C MET A 121 -10.76 7.03 10.03
N ASP A 122 -11.91 6.94 10.74
CA ASP A 122 -12.06 7.45 12.10
C ASP A 122 -11.94 6.36 13.18
N GLY A 123 -11.37 5.21 12.87
CA GLY A 123 -11.17 4.14 13.84
C GLY A 123 -11.09 2.76 13.23
N LEU A 124 -10.84 1.78 14.10
CA LEU A 124 -10.70 0.37 13.72
C LEU A 124 -11.95 -0.43 14.02
N ASP A 125 -12.60 -0.17 15.16
CA ASP A 125 -13.73 -0.94 15.64
C ASP A 125 -14.99 -0.66 14.81
N GLY A 126 -15.65 -1.73 14.35
CA GLY A 126 -16.87 -1.62 13.54
C GLY A 126 -16.66 -0.96 12.16
N ASN A 127 -15.43 -0.78 11.72
CA ASN A 127 -15.11 -0.19 10.41
C ASN A 127 -15.50 -1.16 9.28
N ARG A 128 -16.58 -0.81 8.58
CA ARG A 128 -17.15 -1.64 7.48
C ARG A 128 -16.20 -1.82 6.30
N ASP A 129 -15.27 -0.87 6.08
CA ASP A 129 -14.34 -0.93 4.98
C ASP A 129 -13.16 -1.86 5.29
N ILE A 130 -12.74 -1.98 6.56
CA ILE A 130 -11.81 -3.03 7.01
C ILE A 130 -12.45 -4.41 6.83
N ALA A 131 -13.72 -4.59 7.24
CA ALA A 131 -14.45 -5.85 7.04
C ALA A 131 -14.54 -6.23 5.56
N PHE A 132 -14.82 -5.24 4.70
CA PHE A 132 -14.82 -5.45 3.25
C PHE A 132 -13.45 -5.90 2.73
N VAL A 133 -12.35 -5.23 3.12
CA VAL A 133 -11.00 -5.61 2.64
C VAL A 133 -10.62 -7.01 3.11
N ARG A 134 -10.96 -7.40 4.34
CA ARG A 134 -10.75 -8.79 4.82
C ARG A 134 -11.46 -9.80 3.92
N ALA A 135 -12.74 -9.62 3.69
CA ALA A 135 -13.54 -10.51 2.83
C ALA A 135 -13.07 -10.51 1.37
N LEU A 136 -12.65 -9.34 0.85
CA LEU A 136 -12.09 -9.20 -0.49
C LEU A 136 -10.79 -10.00 -0.64
N LEU A 137 -9.87 -9.88 0.31
CA LEU A 137 -8.63 -10.65 0.29
C LEU A 137 -8.91 -12.16 0.39
N ASP A 138 -9.84 -12.58 1.26
CA ASP A 138 -10.21 -13.99 1.38
C ASP A 138 -10.83 -14.54 0.10
N ASP A 139 -11.64 -13.74 -0.62
CA ASP A 139 -12.21 -14.14 -1.91
C ASP A 139 -11.15 -14.26 -3.00
N LEU A 140 -10.25 -13.28 -3.09
CA LEU A 140 -9.17 -13.27 -4.07
C LEU A 140 -8.15 -14.39 -3.83
N GLU A 141 -7.81 -14.69 -2.58
CA GLU A 141 -6.90 -15.79 -2.21
C GLU A 141 -7.46 -17.18 -2.55
N ARG A 142 -8.79 -17.34 -2.57
CA ARG A 142 -9.43 -18.58 -3.05
C ARG A 142 -9.37 -18.71 -4.57
N ARG A 143 -9.43 -17.60 -5.32
CA ARG A 143 -9.56 -17.62 -6.78
C ARG A 143 -8.23 -17.53 -7.52
N TYR A 144 -7.25 -16.83 -6.94
CA TYR A 144 -5.97 -16.52 -7.58
C TYR A 144 -4.79 -17.03 -6.74
N CYS A 145 -3.71 -17.41 -7.42
CA CYS A 145 -2.48 -17.82 -6.76
C CYS A 145 -1.74 -16.58 -6.27
N ILE A 146 -2.04 -16.16 -5.04
CA ILE A 146 -1.47 -14.98 -4.39
C ILE A 146 -0.38 -15.40 -3.40
N ASP A 147 0.73 -14.66 -3.39
CA ASP A 147 1.71 -14.74 -2.31
C ASP A 147 1.20 -13.92 -1.11
N ARG A 148 0.73 -14.61 -0.08
CA ARG A 148 0.17 -14.01 1.13
C ARG A 148 1.18 -13.21 1.94
N ARG A 149 2.48 -13.35 1.67
CA ARG A 149 3.52 -12.51 2.24
C ARG A 149 3.69 -11.18 1.51
N ARG A 150 3.16 -11.05 0.29
CA ARG A 150 3.35 -9.89 -0.58
C ARG A 150 2.01 -9.26 -0.98
N ILE A 151 1.23 -8.87 0.02
CA ILE A 151 0.00 -8.09 -0.15
C ILE A 151 0.28 -6.66 0.32
N TYR A 152 0.01 -5.69 -0.55
CA TYR A 152 0.36 -4.30 -0.36
C TYR A 152 -0.85 -3.38 -0.46
N SER A 153 -0.76 -2.18 0.12
CA SER A 153 -1.80 -1.18 0.03
C SER A 153 -1.24 0.19 -0.34
N THR A 154 -1.92 0.84 -1.25
CA THR A 154 -1.70 2.25 -1.62
C THR A 154 -3.03 2.95 -1.81
N GLY A 155 -3.00 4.25 -2.00
CA GLY A 155 -4.19 5.03 -2.34
C GLY A 155 -3.90 6.51 -2.35
N PHE A 156 -4.87 7.26 -2.85
CA PHE A 156 -4.79 8.71 -3.00
C PHE A 156 -5.74 9.41 -2.02
N SER A 157 -5.30 10.51 -1.39
CA SER A 157 -6.16 11.38 -0.56
C SER A 157 -6.90 10.58 0.53
N ASN A 158 -8.22 10.51 0.53
CA ASN A 158 -9.01 9.67 1.44
C ASN A 158 -8.57 8.18 1.39
N GLY A 159 -8.24 7.64 0.21
CA GLY A 159 -7.67 6.30 0.07
C GLY A 159 -6.28 6.15 0.69
N ALA A 160 -5.49 7.23 0.71
CA ALA A 160 -4.19 7.25 1.38
C ALA A 160 -4.33 7.16 2.91
N PHE A 161 -5.32 7.83 3.49
CA PHE A 161 -5.66 7.64 4.90
C PHE A 161 -6.09 6.21 5.16
N PHE A 162 -6.96 5.65 4.30
CA PHE A 162 -7.45 4.28 4.47
C PHE A 162 -6.34 3.23 4.35
N SER A 163 -5.34 3.42 3.47
CA SER A 163 -4.15 2.56 3.43
C SER A 163 -3.42 2.54 4.77
N GLN A 164 -3.33 3.66 5.47
CA GLN A 164 -2.74 3.72 6.81
C GLN A 164 -3.64 3.05 7.86
N VAL A 165 -4.98 3.16 7.73
CA VAL A 165 -5.93 2.40 8.56
C VAL A 165 -5.68 0.90 8.43
N LEU A 166 -5.47 0.39 7.22
CA LEU A 166 -5.19 -1.02 7.00
C LEU A 166 -3.85 -1.46 7.60
N ALA A 167 -2.82 -0.61 7.55
CA ALA A 167 -1.55 -0.89 8.22
C ALA A 167 -1.70 -1.08 9.74
N CYS A 168 -2.64 -0.33 10.36
CA CYS A 168 -2.95 -0.48 11.78
C CYS A 168 -3.84 -1.69 12.07
N ALA A 169 -4.85 -1.96 11.22
CA ALA A 169 -5.90 -2.93 11.46
C ALA A 169 -5.53 -4.36 11.02
N MET A 170 -4.65 -4.48 10.05
CA MET A 170 -4.34 -5.74 9.36
C MET A 170 -2.84 -5.93 9.14
N PRO A 171 -1.97 -5.66 10.15
CA PRO A 171 -0.52 -5.78 9.96
C PRO A 171 -0.10 -7.22 9.65
N GLU A 172 -0.94 -8.21 9.98
CA GLU A 172 -0.73 -9.63 9.67
C GLU A 172 -1.02 -9.99 8.21
N ARG A 173 -1.70 -9.10 7.47
CA ARG A 173 -2.09 -9.32 6.06
C ARG A 173 -1.39 -8.36 5.10
N ILE A 174 -1.08 -7.14 5.53
CA ILE A 174 -0.51 -6.08 4.70
C ILE A 174 0.99 -5.97 4.96
N ALA A 175 1.80 -6.31 3.97
CA ALA A 175 3.26 -6.34 4.09
C ALA A 175 3.88 -4.94 4.17
N ALA A 176 3.38 -4.00 3.35
CA ALA A 176 3.82 -2.61 3.30
C ALA A 176 2.71 -1.71 2.75
N VAL A 177 2.77 -0.42 3.06
CA VAL A 177 1.82 0.58 2.55
C VAL A 177 2.53 1.80 1.95
N ALA A 178 1.87 2.43 0.97
CA ALA A 178 2.44 3.61 0.31
C ALA A 178 1.36 4.68 0.01
N PRO A 179 0.89 5.43 1.03
CA PRO A 179 -0.09 6.49 0.86
C PRO A 179 0.44 7.68 0.05
N VAL A 180 -0.41 8.23 -0.84
CA VAL A 180 -0.09 9.40 -1.69
C VAL A 180 -1.07 10.54 -1.40
N SER A 181 -0.57 11.73 -1.07
CA SER A 181 -1.34 12.93 -0.72
C SER A 181 -2.39 12.68 0.37
N GLY A 182 -2.00 11.92 1.40
CA GLY A 182 -2.76 11.71 2.63
C GLY A 182 -2.25 12.60 3.77
N GLY A 183 -2.72 12.35 4.98
CA GLY A 183 -2.31 13.06 6.17
C GLY A 183 -2.23 12.15 7.39
N GLU A 184 -2.20 12.75 8.57
CA GLU A 184 -2.08 12.05 9.85
C GLU A 184 -3.34 11.20 10.16
N LEU A 185 -3.12 10.04 10.79
CA LEU A 185 -4.20 9.23 11.35
C LEU A 185 -4.95 10.00 12.46
N ARG A 186 -6.26 9.85 12.46
CA ARG A 186 -7.15 10.53 13.42
C ARG A 186 -7.53 9.67 14.63
N PHE A 187 -6.80 8.57 14.84
CA PHE A 187 -7.03 7.64 15.95
C PHE A 187 -5.69 7.04 16.41
N ALA A 188 -5.68 6.44 17.60
CA ALA A 188 -4.51 5.76 18.12
C ALA A 188 -4.25 4.47 17.33
N CYS A 189 -3.05 4.36 16.78
CA CYS A 189 -2.59 3.20 16.02
C CYS A 189 -1.47 2.48 16.78
N ALA A 190 -1.66 1.19 17.03
CA ALA A 190 -0.68 0.33 17.69
C ALA A 190 -0.68 -1.05 17.01
N PRO A 191 -0.12 -1.17 15.81
CA PRO A 191 -0.10 -2.43 15.09
C PRO A 191 0.75 -3.48 15.81
N ALA A 192 0.41 -4.76 15.62
CA ALA A 192 1.12 -5.87 16.27
C ALA A 192 2.59 -6.02 15.82
N ARG A 193 2.96 -5.42 14.71
CA ARG A 193 4.32 -5.32 14.19
C ARG A 193 4.56 -3.97 13.55
N PRO A 194 5.81 -3.51 13.38
CA PRO A 194 6.12 -2.38 12.50
C PRO A 194 5.68 -2.66 11.06
N VAL A 195 5.16 -1.63 10.37
CA VAL A 195 4.68 -1.75 8.99
C VAL A 195 5.46 -0.78 8.10
N PRO A 196 6.26 -1.26 7.14
CA PRO A 196 6.98 -0.38 6.21
C PRO A 196 6.03 0.59 5.52
N ILE A 197 6.34 1.89 5.55
CA ILE A 197 5.49 2.91 4.96
C ILE A 197 6.28 3.93 4.13
N LEU A 198 5.79 4.21 2.93
CA LEU A 198 6.24 5.32 2.08
C LEU A 198 5.14 6.37 1.98
N ILE A 199 5.33 7.53 2.56
CA ILE A 199 4.42 8.67 2.46
C ILE A 199 4.93 9.63 1.36
N GLN A 200 4.12 9.86 0.33
CA GLN A 200 4.40 10.83 -0.73
C GLN A 200 3.43 11.99 -0.66
N HIS A 201 3.93 13.23 -0.72
CA HIS A 201 3.08 14.41 -0.59
C HIS A 201 3.57 15.59 -1.44
N GLY A 202 2.61 16.39 -1.93
CA GLY A 202 2.90 17.62 -2.68
C GLY A 202 3.15 18.80 -1.75
N SER A 203 4.26 19.53 -1.94
CA SER A 203 4.53 20.75 -1.19
C SER A 203 3.58 21.92 -1.55
N GLU A 204 2.87 21.79 -2.68
CA GLU A 204 1.88 22.76 -3.18
C GLU A 204 0.43 22.29 -2.93
N ASP A 205 0.24 21.26 -2.09
CA ASP A 205 -1.09 20.74 -1.76
C ASP A 205 -1.84 21.72 -0.84
N ASP A 206 -2.84 22.39 -1.41
CA ASP A 206 -3.69 23.37 -0.74
C ASP A 206 -4.94 22.77 -0.09
N LEU A 207 -5.27 21.53 -0.44
CA LEU A 207 -6.40 20.80 0.16
C LEU A 207 -6.00 20.09 1.44
N LEU A 208 -4.85 19.42 1.43
CA LEU A 208 -4.22 18.78 2.58
C LEU A 208 -2.81 19.38 2.75
N PRO A 209 -2.65 20.40 3.59
CA PRO A 209 -1.36 21.07 3.73
C PRO A 209 -0.22 20.09 4.07
N PRO A 210 1.01 20.28 3.55
CA PRO A 210 2.14 19.37 3.76
C PRO A 210 2.44 19.07 5.23
N ALA A 211 2.09 19.99 6.12
CA ALA A 211 2.23 19.81 7.57
C ALA A 211 1.48 18.55 8.07
N THR A 212 0.33 18.19 7.46
CA THR A 212 -0.43 17.00 7.84
C THR A 212 0.28 15.70 7.46
N ALA A 213 0.98 15.69 6.32
CA ALA A 213 1.77 14.54 5.89
C ALA A 213 3.08 14.41 6.69
N ARG A 214 3.69 15.54 7.06
CA ARG A 214 4.85 15.54 7.98
C ARG A 214 4.46 15.03 9.37
N ALA A 215 3.26 15.37 9.88
CA ALA A 215 2.73 14.81 11.12
C ALA A 215 2.51 13.29 11.00
N ALA A 216 1.96 12.81 9.87
CA ALA A 216 1.84 11.37 9.59
C ALA A 216 3.21 10.66 9.61
N ARG A 217 4.23 11.22 8.95
CA ARG A 217 5.61 10.72 8.99
C ARG A 217 6.12 10.59 10.43
N ASP A 218 5.95 11.63 11.24
CA ASP A 218 6.47 11.65 12.60
C ASP A 218 5.71 10.66 13.52
N ALA A 219 4.40 10.51 13.30
CA ALA A 219 3.60 9.51 13.99
C ALA A 219 4.07 8.08 13.64
N TRP A 220 4.26 7.77 12.36
CA TRP A 220 4.73 6.46 11.92
C TRP A 220 6.15 6.15 12.39
N ARG A 221 7.05 7.14 12.38
CA ARG A 221 8.39 6.97 12.98
C ARG A 221 8.32 6.55 14.45
N LYS A 222 7.40 7.13 15.20
CA LYS A 222 7.16 6.76 16.60
C LYS A 222 6.53 5.36 16.74
N ILE A 223 5.51 5.06 15.93
CA ILE A 223 4.82 3.75 15.91
C ILE A 223 5.81 2.63 15.61
N ASP A 224 6.61 2.77 14.56
CA ASP A 224 7.53 1.74 14.10
C ASP A 224 8.88 1.76 14.83
N GLY A 225 9.05 2.67 15.80
CA GLY A 225 10.28 2.77 16.58
C GLY A 225 11.52 3.05 15.75
N CYS A 226 11.41 4.03 14.84
CA CYS A 226 12.52 4.45 14.00
C CYS A 226 13.57 5.22 14.79
N SER A 227 14.83 5.10 14.41
CA SER A 227 15.97 5.75 15.07
C SER A 227 16.95 6.36 14.05
N GLY A 228 17.82 7.22 14.54
CA GLY A 228 18.89 7.84 13.76
C GLY A 228 18.43 8.95 12.83
N GLU A 229 19.41 9.48 12.10
CA GLU A 229 19.19 10.48 11.07
C GLU A 229 18.69 9.85 9.77
N PRO A 230 17.88 10.56 8.99
CA PRO A 230 17.39 10.05 7.72
C PRO A 230 18.50 9.91 6.69
N THR A 231 18.34 8.95 5.79
CA THR A 231 19.15 8.80 4.59
C THR A 231 18.34 9.22 3.35
N ARG A 232 19.01 9.56 2.23
CA ARG A 232 18.35 9.94 0.97
C ARG A 232 18.48 8.87 -0.12
N ARG A 233 18.32 7.60 0.26
CA ARG A 233 18.47 6.48 -0.67
C ARG A 233 17.35 6.37 -1.71
N ASP A 234 16.16 6.91 -1.40
CA ASP A 234 14.96 6.82 -2.26
C ASP A 234 14.83 8.01 -3.22
N GLY A 235 15.84 8.88 -3.29
CA GLY A 235 15.90 10.05 -4.14
C GLY A 235 16.18 11.34 -3.37
N PRO A 236 16.50 12.45 -4.06
CA PRO A 236 16.94 13.71 -3.42
C PRO A 236 15.83 14.38 -2.57
N THR A 237 14.57 14.10 -2.89
CA THR A 237 13.38 14.64 -2.21
C THR A 237 12.80 13.71 -1.14
N CYS A 238 13.44 12.55 -0.92
CA CYS A 238 12.97 11.53 0.00
C CYS A 238 13.91 11.37 1.20
N GLU A 239 13.34 11.23 2.36
CA GLU A 239 14.00 10.92 3.62
C GLU A 239 13.57 9.51 4.08
N ARG A 240 14.55 8.66 4.42
CA ARG A 240 14.33 7.30 4.90
C ARG A 240 14.88 7.15 6.31
N TRP A 241 14.05 6.71 7.23
CA TRP A 241 14.44 6.28 8.57
C TRP A 241 14.39 4.76 8.67
N GLN A 242 15.41 4.18 9.27
CA GLN A 242 15.43 2.77 9.61
C GLN A 242 14.65 2.57 10.91
N CYS A 243 13.80 1.56 10.94
CA CYS A 243 12.92 1.27 12.07
C CYS A 243 13.14 -0.17 12.58
N ARG A 244 12.37 -0.58 13.61
CA ARG A 244 12.45 -1.94 14.14
C ARG A 244 12.18 -3.01 13.07
N ASP A 245 12.66 -4.21 13.27
CA ASP A 245 12.41 -5.39 12.44
C ASP A 245 12.73 -5.17 10.96
N HIS A 246 13.80 -4.41 10.68
CA HIS A 246 14.26 -4.07 9.31
C HIS A 246 13.23 -3.32 8.46
N THR A 247 12.22 -2.69 9.08
CA THR A 247 11.25 -1.84 8.39
C THR A 247 11.80 -0.43 8.16
N ALA A 248 11.06 0.38 7.42
CA ALA A 248 11.41 1.79 7.20
C ALA A 248 10.17 2.68 7.10
N VAL A 249 10.31 3.90 7.58
CA VAL A 249 9.44 5.02 7.22
C VAL A 249 10.17 5.86 6.19
N VAL A 250 9.54 6.05 5.03
CA VAL A 250 10.04 6.92 3.96
C VAL A 250 9.06 8.06 3.74
N TYR A 251 9.58 9.27 3.61
CA TYR A 251 8.80 10.47 3.31
C TYR A 251 9.40 11.19 2.11
N CYS A 252 8.58 11.41 1.08
CA CYS A 252 8.94 12.15 -0.11
C CYS A 252 8.03 13.37 -0.26
N GLU A 253 8.64 14.59 -0.34
CA GLU A 253 7.90 15.85 -0.55
C GLU A 253 8.44 16.54 -1.81
N GLU A 254 7.54 16.81 -2.75
CA GLU A 254 7.89 17.35 -4.07
C GLU A 254 6.90 18.43 -4.49
N ALA A 255 7.31 19.32 -5.40
CA ALA A 255 6.48 20.43 -5.87
C ALA A 255 5.34 19.94 -6.78
N TYR A 256 4.19 19.60 -6.20
CA TYR A 256 2.94 19.34 -6.92
C TYR A 256 1.73 19.61 -6.02
N PRO A 257 0.57 19.99 -6.61
CA PRO A 257 -0.68 20.20 -5.88
C PRO A 257 -1.34 18.87 -5.49
N HIS A 258 -2.56 18.89 -4.93
CA HIS A 258 -3.33 17.71 -4.54
C HIS A 258 -3.66 16.81 -5.73
N ARG A 259 -2.77 15.90 -6.09
CA ARG A 259 -2.95 14.95 -7.20
C ARG A 259 -2.08 13.71 -7.04
N TRP A 260 -2.34 12.69 -7.87
CA TRP A 260 -1.42 11.56 -8.09
C TRP A 260 -0.29 12.04 -9.01
N PRO A 261 0.97 12.12 -8.54
CA PRO A 261 2.07 12.57 -9.39
C PRO A 261 2.59 11.44 -10.29
N PRO A 262 3.13 11.73 -11.49
CA PRO A 262 3.58 10.72 -12.45
C PRO A 262 4.57 9.70 -11.90
N GLN A 263 5.47 10.12 -11.02
CA GLN A 263 6.51 9.27 -10.42
C GLN A 263 5.98 8.37 -9.28
N ALA A 264 4.76 8.62 -8.77
CA ALA A 264 4.22 7.89 -7.62
C ALA A 264 4.10 6.39 -7.88
N THR A 265 3.58 6.01 -9.03
CA THR A 265 3.32 4.61 -9.40
C THR A 265 4.57 3.74 -9.30
N GLN A 266 5.65 4.16 -9.95
CA GLN A 266 6.92 3.43 -9.92
C GLN A 266 7.54 3.45 -8.53
N ARG A 267 7.48 4.58 -7.82
CA ARG A 267 8.03 4.70 -6.47
C ARG A 267 7.28 3.85 -5.46
N VAL A 268 5.95 3.84 -5.51
CA VAL A 268 5.11 2.95 -4.69
C VAL A 268 5.53 1.51 -4.88
N TRP A 269 5.55 1.03 -6.13
CA TRP A 269 5.89 -0.36 -6.41
C TRP A 269 7.31 -0.71 -5.98
N THR A 270 8.29 0.11 -6.31
CA THR A 270 9.70 -0.10 -5.93
C THR A 270 9.84 -0.20 -4.40
N PHE A 271 9.08 0.61 -3.65
CA PHE A 271 9.11 0.56 -2.20
C PHE A 271 8.43 -0.70 -1.67
N VAL A 272 7.15 -0.91 -1.99
CA VAL A 272 6.36 -1.98 -1.36
C VAL A 272 6.87 -3.36 -1.73
N SER A 273 7.33 -3.56 -2.99
CA SER A 273 7.85 -4.86 -3.45
C SER A 273 9.16 -5.28 -2.78
N GLY A 274 9.82 -4.38 -2.08
CA GLY A 274 11.00 -4.66 -1.26
C GLY A 274 10.70 -5.25 0.11
N TYR A 275 9.41 -5.47 0.45
CA TYR A 275 8.99 -5.99 1.75
C TYR A 275 8.08 -7.19 1.61
N GLU A 276 8.17 -8.07 2.60
CA GLU A 276 7.32 -9.25 2.75
C GLU A 276 6.96 -9.45 4.22
N LEU A 277 5.87 -10.13 4.49
CA LEU A 277 5.51 -10.55 5.84
C LEU A 277 6.51 -11.59 6.37
N PRO A 278 6.80 -11.59 7.66
CA PRO A 278 7.70 -12.55 8.28
C PRO A 278 7.21 -14.00 8.20
#